data_1c45fe60f69f7c855d1e12a735a03971
#
_entry.id   1c45fe60f69f7c855d1e12a735a03971
#
_cell.length_a   1.000
_cell.length_b   1.000
_cell.length_c   1.000
_cell.angle_alpha   90.00
_cell.angle_beta   90.00
_cell.angle_gamma   90.00
#
_symmetry.space_group_name_H-M   'P 1'
#
loop_
_entity.id
_entity.type
_entity.pdbx_description
1 polymer ?
#
loop_
_entity_poly.entity_id
_entity_poly.type
_entity_poly.pdbx_seq_one_letter_code
_entity_poly.pdbx_strand_id
1 'polypeptide(L)'
;NINANINLAMIHSFQGNIEMAKNILDTRWLLMYIPLYIFCIWDSYRSAIDLNRLYILADHEDHRINTFIIGNFGMNYLDKRNPVLAFVWSSFMPGLGHLYNHKAISSIFIIICCVIFFYFSHALEAVSLLFLGEINEATAVLDPEWFMFLPSVFGFAIYDSYIDVVENNKLYQRVQRKYLRENYQSSQFQVLKGQKVK
;
A
#
# COMPACT_ATOMS: atom_id res chain seq x y z
N ASN A 1 -5.26 -7.20 -16.63
CA ASN A 1 -6.46 -6.92 -17.44
C ASN A 1 -6.76 -8.03 -18.45
N ILE A 2 -5.75 -8.61 -19.05
CA ILE A 2 -5.94 -9.69 -20.05
C ILE A 2 -6.54 -10.92 -19.40
N ASN A 3 -6.09 -11.28 -18.21
CA ASN A 3 -6.57 -12.48 -17.50
C ASN A 3 -7.96 -12.30 -16.88
N ALA A 4 -8.29 -11.10 -16.44
CA ALA A 4 -9.60 -10.83 -15.84
C ALA A 4 -10.69 -10.53 -16.90
N ASN A 5 -10.32 -10.34 -18.15
CA ASN A 5 -11.21 -9.99 -19.27
C ASN A 5 -12.15 -8.81 -18.98
N ILE A 6 -11.72 -7.90 -18.08
CA ILE A 6 -12.55 -6.79 -17.60
C ILE A 6 -13.05 -5.92 -18.75
N ASN A 7 -12.16 -5.60 -19.70
CA ASN A 7 -12.53 -4.73 -20.82
C ASN A 7 -13.63 -5.37 -21.70
N LEU A 8 -13.52 -6.68 -21.94
CA LEU A 8 -14.49 -7.40 -22.74
C LEU A 8 -15.83 -7.53 -21.99
N ALA A 9 -15.78 -7.81 -20.70
CA ALA A 9 -16.95 -7.86 -19.84
C ALA A 9 -17.68 -6.50 -19.78
N MET A 10 -16.94 -5.39 -19.70
CA MET A 10 -17.50 -4.03 -19.75
C MET A 10 -18.20 -3.77 -21.08
N ILE A 11 -17.61 -4.13 -22.22
CA ILE A 11 -18.23 -3.95 -23.54
C ILE A 11 -19.56 -4.71 -23.60
N HIS A 12 -19.60 -5.97 -23.17
CA HIS A 12 -20.83 -6.75 -23.13
C HIS A 12 -21.88 -6.20 -22.17
N SER A 13 -21.45 -5.64 -21.03
CA SER A 13 -22.34 -4.97 -20.07
C SER A 13 -22.99 -3.71 -20.69
N PHE A 14 -22.21 -2.90 -21.43
CA PHE A 14 -22.75 -1.74 -22.14
C PHE A 14 -23.69 -2.10 -23.30
N GLN A 15 -23.49 -3.29 -23.89
CA GLN A 15 -24.36 -3.84 -24.92
C GLN A 15 -25.63 -4.48 -24.37
N GLY A 16 -25.82 -4.51 -23.05
CA GLY A 16 -26.96 -5.13 -22.38
C GLY A 16 -26.88 -6.66 -22.21
N ASN A 17 -25.77 -7.29 -22.63
CA ASN A 17 -25.55 -8.73 -22.51
C ASN A 17 -24.90 -9.10 -21.17
N ILE A 18 -25.63 -8.92 -20.09
CA ILE A 18 -25.12 -9.09 -18.71
C ILE A 18 -24.66 -10.52 -18.43
N GLU A 19 -25.39 -11.51 -18.96
CA GLU A 19 -25.02 -12.93 -18.76
C GLU A 19 -23.69 -13.25 -19.45
N MET A 20 -23.46 -12.73 -20.63
CA MET A 20 -22.22 -12.95 -21.38
C MET A 20 -21.04 -12.23 -20.68
N ALA A 21 -21.28 -11.02 -20.18
CA ALA A 21 -20.30 -10.29 -19.40
C ALA A 21 -19.87 -11.05 -18.12
N LYS A 22 -20.84 -11.66 -17.42
CA LYS A 22 -20.60 -12.48 -16.21
C LYS A 22 -19.78 -13.73 -16.53
N ASN A 23 -20.09 -14.42 -17.64
CA ASN A 23 -19.39 -15.65 -18.03
C ASN A 23 -17.96 -15.43 -18.50
N ILE A 24 -17.65 -14.24 -19.03
CA ILE A 24 -16.32 -13.87 -19.53
C ILE A 24 -15.44 -13.35 -18.41
N LEU A 25 -16.05 -12.78 -17.37
CA LEU A 25 -15.33 -12.16 -16.24
C LEU A 25 -14.75 -13.22 -15.31
N ASP A 26 -13.42 -13.26 -15.19
CA ASP A 26 -12.78 -14.06 -14.16
C ASP A 26 -12.82 -13.33 -12.81
N THR A 27 -13.71 -13.75 -11.95
CA THR A 27 -13.98 -13.14 -10.64
C THR A 27 -12.75 -13.13 -9.74
N ARG A 28 -11.86 -14.13 -9.86
CA ARG A 28 -10.62 -14.22 -9.07
C ARG A 28 -9.72 -13.02 -9.31
N TRP A 29 -9.45 -12.71 -10.56
CA TRP A 29 -8.61 -11.58 -10.93
C TRP A 29 -9.28 -10.24 -10.64
N LEU A 30 -10.61 -10.17 -10.75
CA LEU A 30 -11.36 -8.96 -10.42
C LEU A 30 -11.22 -8.62 -8.94
N LEU A 31 -11.42 -9.57 -8.05
CA LEU A 31 -11.33 -9.36 -6.60
C LEU A 31 -9.93 -8.88 -6.18
N MET A 32 -8.88 -9.36 -6.84
CA MET A 32 -7.52 -8.91 -6.56
C MET A 32 -7.22 -7.52 -7.14
N TYR A 33 -7.85 -7.17 -8.27
CA TYR A 33 -7.66 -5.88 -8.93
C TYR A 33 -8.29 -4.71 -8.16
N ILE A 34 -9.45 -4.93 -7.51
CA ILE A 34 -10.19 -3.88 -6.80
C ILE A 34 -9.35 -3.17 -5.73
N PRO A 35 -8.71 -3.86 -4.76
CA PRO A 35 -7.88 -3.20 -3.75
C PRO A 35 -6.73 -2.40 -4.34
N LEU A 36 -6.08 -2.93 -5.36
CA LEU A 36 -4.98 -2.27 -6.05
C LEU A 36 -5.46 -0.98 -6.74
N TYR A 37 -6.59 -1.04 -7.43
CA TYR A 37 -7.15 0.12 -8.14
C TYR A 37 -7.57 1.24 -7.17
N ILE A 38 -8.24 0.90 -6.07
CA ILE A 38 -8.62 1.86 -5.03
C ILE A 38 -7.37 2.50 -4.42
N PHE A 39 -6.33 1.70 -4.14
CA PHE A 39 -5.06 2.21 -3.64
C PHE A 39 -4.42 3.20 -4.61
N CYS A 40 -4.34 2.88 -5.91
CA CYS A 40 -3.75 3.76 -6.91
C CYS A 40 -4.46 5.12 -7.01
N ILE A 41 -5.80 5.14 -6.97
CA ILE A 41 -6.57 6.39 -6.97
C ILE A 41 -6.24 7.21 -5.71
N TRP A 42 -6.29 6.58 -4.55
CA TRP A 42 -6.02 7.25 -3.28
C TRP A 42 -4.58 7.78 -3.19
N ASP A 43 -3.59 6.97 -3.61
CA ASP A 43 -2.18 7.35 -3.57
C ASP A 43 -1.86 8.50 -4.55
N SER A 44 -2.47 8.49 -5.73
CA SER A 44 -2.35 9.58 -6.71
C SER A 44 -2.91 10.90 -6.15
N TYR A 45 -4.07 10.86 -5.52
CA TYR A 45 -4.68 12.03 -4.88
C TYR A 45 -3.80 12.56 -3.74
N ARG A 46 -3.30 11.69 -2.87
CA ARG A 46 -2.40 12.04 -1.78
C ARG A 46 -1.10 12.68 -2.29
N SER A 47 -0.48 12.06 -3.30
CA SER A 47 0.76 12.56 -3.90
C SER A 47 0.59 13.95 -4.51
N ALA A 48 -0.55 14.21 -5.14
CA ALA A 48 -0.87 15.54 -5.68
C ALA A 48 -1.00 16.59 -4.56
N ILE A 49 -1.64 16.27 -3.44
CA ILE A 49 -1.73 17.17 -2.28
C ILE A 49 -0.34 17.47 -1.71
N ASP A 50 0.51 16.46 -1.55
CA ASP A 50 1.85 16.62 -1.00
C ASP A 50 2.73 17.49 -1.92
N LEU A 51 2.65 17.30 -3.23
CA LEU A 51 3.33 18.16 -4.22
C LEU A 51 2.83 19.59 -4.19
N ASN A 52 1.52 19.81 -4.08
CA ASN A 52 0.97 21.17 -3.98
C ASN A 52 1.44 21.90 -2.71
N ARG A 53 1.52 21.19 -1.58
CA ARG A 53 2.06 21.77 -0.34
C ARG A 53 3.53 22.15 -0.48
N LEU A 54 4.32 21.28 -1.10
CA LEU A 54 5.74 21.57 -1.37
C LEU A 54 5.89 22.78 -2.31
N TYR A 55 5.05 22.89 -3.33
CA TYR A 55 5.04 24.04 -4.24
C TYR A 55 4.77 25.36 -3.50
N ILE A 56 3.74 25.40 -2.66
CA ILE A 56 3.39 26.60 -1.87
C ILE A 56 4.55 26.99 -0.94
N LEU A 57 5.18 26.01 -0.27
CA LEU A 57 6.33 26.28 0.61
C LEU A 57 7.54 26.81 -0.17
N ALA A 58 7.81 26.25 -1.35
CA ALA A 58 8.92 26.68 -2.19
C ALA A 58 8.71 28.09 -2.78
N ASP A 59 7.48 28.44 -3.13
CA ASP A 59 7.11 29.77 -3.61
C ASP A 59 7.32 30.85 -2.53
N HIS A 60 7.04 30.50 -1.26
CA HIS A 60 7.29 31.41 -0.13
C HIS A 60 8.76 31.61 0.22
N GLU A 61 9.63 30.63 -0.04
CA GLU A 61 11.04 30.65 0.36
C GLU A 61 12.01 30.96 -0.79
N ASP A 62 11.50 31.19 -2.00
CA ASP A 62 12.30 31.38 -3.24
C ASP A 62 13.34 30.24 -3.46
N HIS A 63 13.02 29.05 -2.99
CA HIS A 63 13.89 27.89 -3.00
C HIS A 63 13.56 26.94 -4.17
N ARG A 64 14.62 26.44 -4.84
CA ARG A 64 14.45 25.39 -5.86
C ARG A 64 13.90 24.13 -5.23
N ILE A 65 12.75 23.66 -5.74
CA ILE A 65 12.18 22.38 -5.38
C ILE A 65 13.07 21.27 -5.94
N ASN A 66 13.84 20.62 -5.08
CA ASN A 66 14.51 19.37 -5.44
C ASN A 66 13.48 18.23 -5.37
N THR A 67 12.78 18.03 -6.48
CA THR A 67 11.61 17.14 -6.55
C THR A 67 11.92 15.67 -6.48
N PHE A 68 13.15 15.22 -6.78
CA PHE A 68 13.48 13.78 -6.78
C PHE A 68 14.94 13.52 -6.42
N ILE A 69 15.17 12.73 -5.40
CA ILE A 69 16.42 11.98 -5.23
C ILE A 69 16.13 10.54 -5.60
N ILE A 70 16.43 10.16 -6.83
CA ILE A 70 16.40 8.77 -7.28
C ILE A 70 17.70 8.12 -6.82
N GLY A 71 17.64 7.32 -5.75
CA GLY A 71 18.75 6.45 -5.38
C GLY A 71 18.76 5.19 -6.27
N ASN A 72 19.92 4.52 -6.42
CA ASN A 72 20.08 3.33 -7.24
C ASN A 72 19.17 2.15 -6.86
N PHE A 73 18.48 2.18 -5.71
CA PHE A 73 17.62 1.12 -5.18
C PHE A 73 16.23 1.59 -4.72
N GLY A 74 15.75 2.72 -5.17
CA GLY A 74 14.39 3.18 -4.85
C GLY A 74 14.33 4.67 -4.51
N MET A 75 13.13 5.21 -4.55
CA MET A 75 12.84 6.57 -4.12
C MET A 75 12.84 6.63 -2.59
N ASN A 76 13.97 7.02 -2.00
CA ASN A 76 14.04 7.24 -0.56
C ASN A 76 13.53 8.65 -0.24
N TYR A 77 12.22 8.78 -0.18
CA TYR A 77 11.59 10.00 0.31
C TYR A 77 11.34 9.84 1.81
N LEU A 78 12.13 10.58 2.61
CA LEU A 78 12.00 10.57 4.07
C LEU A 78 10.86 11.51 4.46
N ASP A 79 9.67 10.96 4.65
CA ASP A 79 8.46 11.69 5.03
C ASP A 79 7.83 11.09 6.29
N LYS A 80 7.15 11.94 7.06
CA LYS A 80 6.40 11.48 8.23
C LYS A 80 5.06 10.90 7.79
N ARG A 81 4.86 9.59 8.03
CA ARG A 81 3.68 8.85 7.59
C ARG A 81 2.89 8.28 8.75
N ASN A 82 1.63 7.98 8.51
CA ASN A 82 0.77 7.35 9.50
C ASN A 82 0.92 5.82 9.45
N PRO A 83 1.44 5.17 10.51
CA PRO A 83 1.60 3.71 10.51
C PRO A 83 0.27 2.94 10.46
N VAL A 84 -0.83 3.56 10.95
CA VAL A 84 -2.16 2.94 10.87
C VAL A 84 -2.63 2.78 9.42
N LEU A 85 -2.30 3.74 8.54
CA LEU A 85 -2.63 3.60 7.11
C LEU A 85 -1.84 2.48 6.44
N ALA A 86 -0.56 2.28 6.80
CA ALA A 86 0.22 1.15 6.31
C ALA A 86 -0.40 -0.19 6.73
N PHE A 87 -0.81 -0.29 8.01
CA PHE A 87 -1.53 -1.44 8.52
C PHE A 87 -2.81 -1.72 7.73
N VAL A 88 -3.67 -0.71 7.54
CA VAL A 88 -4.94 -0.85 6.82
C VAL A 88 -4.74 -1.31 5.38
N TRP A 89 -3.82 -0.69 4.64
CA TRP A 89 -3.55 -1.08 3.26
C TRP A 89 -2.97 -2.49 3.14
N SER A 90 -2.08 -2.89 4.06
CA SER A 90 -1.55 -4.26 4.08
C SER A 90 -2.60 -5.30 4.46
N SER A 91 -3.64 -4.91 5.22
CA SER A 91 -4.76 -5.80 5.56
C SER A 91 -5.69 -6.04 4.37
N PHE A 92 -5.85 -5.07 3.47
CA PHE A 92 -6.63 -5.26 2.25
C PHE A 92 -5.90 -6.13 1.23
N MET A 93 -4.62 -5.85 1.03
CA MET A 93 -3.77 -6.65 0.14
C MET A 93 -2.31 -6.56 0.61
N PRO A 94 -1.66 -7.70 0.90
CA PRO A 94 -0.24 -7.73 1.25
C PRO A 94 0.61 -7.03 0.20
N GLY A 95 1.50 -6.14 0.65
CA GLY A 95 2.36 -5.33 -0.22
C GLY A 95 1.90 -3.89 -0.41
N LEU A 96 0.60 -3.55 -0.32
CA LEU A 96 0.14 -2.17 -0.49
C LEU A 96 0.66 -1.22 0.61
N GLY A 97 0.81 -1.72 1.84
CA GLY A 97 1.42 -0.94 2.91
C GLY A 97 2.90 -0.61 2.66
N HIS A 98 3.63 -1.51 2.01
CA HIS A 98 5.01 -1.26 1.58
C HIS A 98 5.07 -0.25 0.44
N LEU A 99 4.12 -0.32 -0.50
CA LEU A 99 3.99 0.67 -1.57
C LEU A 99 3.66 2.05 -0.99
N TYR A 100 2.78 2.11 0.01
CA TYR A 100 2.49 3.34 0.76
C TYR A 100 3.77 3.95 1.37
N ASN A 101 4.71 3.13 1.83
CA ASN A 101 5.99 3.56 2.39
C ASN A 101 7.09 3.80 1.33
N HIS A 102 6.76 3.79 0.04
CA HIS A 102 7.68 3.93 -1.10
C HIS A 102 8.74 2.82 -1.22
N LYS A 103 8.54 1.68 -0.56
CA LYS A 103 9.37 0.48 -0.70
C LYS A 103 8.87 -0.38 -1.87
N ALA A 104 9.02 0.12 -3.09
CA ALA A 104 8.47 -0.52 -4.29
C ALA A 104 8.99 -1.96 -4.48
N ILE A 105 10.27 -2.22 -4.27
CA ILE A 105 10.89 -3.55 -4.47
C ILE A 105 10.28 -4.58 -3.51
N SER A 106 10.24 -4.25 -2.20
CA SER A 106 9.62 -5.13 -1.19
C SER A 106 8.13 -5.33 -1.46
N SER A 107 7.43 -4.27 -1.87
CA SER A 107 6.02 -4.34 -2.24
C SER A 107 5.78 -5.29 -3.40
N ILE A 108 6.52 -5.16 -4.50
CA ILE A 108 6.38 -6.02 -5.68
C ILE A 108 6.63 -7.48 -5.31
N PHE A 109 7.67 -7.76 -4.52
CA PHE A 109 7.98 -9.12 -4.09
C PHE A 109 6.83 -9.73 -3.28
N ILE A 110 6.29 -9.00 -2.30
CA ILE A 110 5.18 -9.48 -1.46
C ILE A 110 3.91 -9.66 -2.29
N ILE A 111 3.62 -8.75 -3.24
CA ILE A 111 2.48 -8.87 -4.15
C ILE A 111 2.60 -10.12 -5.01
N ILE A 112 3.78 -10.40 -5.57
CA ILE A 112 4.01 -11.61 -6.38
C ILE A 112 3.80 -12.87 -5.54
N CYS A 113 4.35 -12.94 -4.33
CA CYS A 113 4.11 -14.05 -3.41
C CYS A 113 2.63 -14.22 -3.10
N CYS A 114 1.92 -13.11 -2.83
CA CYS A 114 0.49 -13.11 -2.56
C CYS A 114 -0.33 -13.65 -3.74
N VAL A 115 0.00 -13.22 -4.97
CA VAL A 115 -0.64 -13.70 -6.21
C VAL A 115 -0.45 -15.22 -6.35
N ILE A 116 0.76 -15.72 -6.12
CA ILE A 116 1.06 -17.16 -6.21
C ILE A 116 0.19 -17.95 -5.21
N PHE A 117 0.15 -17.51 -3.94
CA PHE A 117 -0.63 -18.21 -2.92
C PHE A 117 -2.14 -18.13 -3.17
N PHE A 118 -2.68 -16.99 -3.62
CA PHE A 118 -4.08 -16.88 -4.00
C PHE A 118 -4.43 -17.75 -5.20
N TYR A 119 -3.53 -17.86 -6.16
CA TYR A 119 -3.76 -18.67 -7.35
C TYR A 119 -3.82 -20.17 -7.01
N PHE A 120 -2.85 -20.69 -6.27
CA PHE A 120 -2.80 -22.10 -5.93
C PHE A 120 -3.80 -22.50 -4.84
N SER A 121 -4.14 -21.62 -3.91
CA SER A 121 -5.13 -21.91 -2.85
C SER A 121 -6.58 -21.87 -3.33
N HIS A 122 -6.87 -21.33 -4.52
CA HIS A 122 -8.21 -20.99 -4.99
C HIS A 122 -9.04 -20.13 -4.01
N ALA A 123 -8.37 -19.42 -3.11
CA ALA A 123 -9.01 -18.65 -2.03
C ALA A 123 -9.95 -17.56 -2.56
N LEU A 124 -9.61 -16.89 -3.66
CA LEU A 124 -10.48 -15.86 -4.24
C LEU A 124 -11.76 -16.44 -4.84
N GLU A 125 -11.69 -17.65 -5.39
CA GLU A 125 -12.86 -18.39 -5.87
C GLU A 125 -13.75 -18.81 -4.70
N ALA A 126 -13.15 -19.37 -3.65
CA ALA A 126 -13.85 -19.72 -2.43
C ALA A 126 -14.53 -18.49 -1.78
N VAL A 127 -13.86 -17.33 -1.73
CA VAL A 127 -14.45 -16.08 -1.25
C VAL A 127 -15.63 -15.64 -2.10
N SER A 128 -15.55 -15.75 -3.43
CA SER A 128 -16.67 -15.42 -4.32
C SER A 128 -17.90 -16.31 -4.09
N LEU A 129 -17.69 -17.62 -3.89
CA LEU A 129 -18.76 -18.57 -3.54
C LEU A 129 -19.35 -18.30 -2.16
N LEU A 130 -18.54 -17.89 -1.18
CA LEU A 130 -19.04 -17.46 0.12
C LEU A 130 -19.95 -16.23 0.03
N PHE A 131 -19.65 -15.27 -0.82
CA PHE A 131 -20.54 -14.12 -1.06
C PHE A 131 -21.86 -14.51 -1.72
N LEU A 132 -21.87 -15.60 -2.49
CA LEU A 132 -23.09 -16.18 -3.07
C LEU A 132 -23.88 -17.07 -2.09
N GLY A 133 -23.31 -17.36 -0.92
CA GLY A 133 -23.93 -18.23 0.10
C GLY A 133 -23.68 -19.73 -0.12
N GLU A 134 -22.84 -20.10 -1.06
CA GLU A 134 -22.54 -21.50 -1.43
C GLU A 134 -21.36 -22.05 -0.62
N ILE A 135 -21.55 -22.21 0.69
CA ILE A 135 -20.49 -22.59 1.64
C ILE A 135 -19.86 -23.95 1.31
N ASN A 136 -20.68 -24.94 0.91
CA ASN A 136 -20.18 -26.29 0.61
C ASN A 136 -19.26 -26.30 -0.62
N GLU A 137 -19.60 -25.52 -1.65
CA GLU A 137 -18.79 -25.40 -2.85
C GLU A 137 -17.52 -24.61 -2.57
N ALA A 138 -17.61 -23.54 -1.76
CA ALA A 138 -16.45 -22.74 -1.34
C ALA A 138 -15.40 -23.60 -0.62
N THR A 139 -15.84 -24.52 0.27
CA THR A 139 -14.91 -25.42 0.98
C THR A 139 -14.35 -26.52 0.08
N ALA A 140 -15.10 -26.95 -0.93
CA ALA A 140 -14.64 -27.97 -1.86
C ALA A 140 -13.60 -27.48 -2.87
N VAL A 141 -13.67 -26.20 -3.24
CA VAL A 141 -12.73 -25.57 -4.19
C VAL A 141 -11.42 -25.16 -3.51
N LEU A 142 -11.46 -24.88 -2.20
CA LEU A 142 -10.30 -24.40 -1.46
C LEU A 142 -9.23 -25.47 -1.30
N ASP A 143 -7.99 -25.17 -1.68
CA ASP A 143 -6.83 -26.01 -1.35
C ASP A 143 -6.27 -25.63 0.03
N PRO A 144 -6.43 -26.52 1.06
CA PRO A 144 -6.03 -26.21 2.43
C PRO A 144 -4.51 -26.02 2.59
N GLU A 145 -3.70 -26.76 1.82
CA GLU A 145 -2.23 -26.70 1.94
C GLU A 145 -1.72 -25.32 1.56
N TRP A 146 -2.15 -24.81 0.42
CA TRP A 146 -1.77 -23.47 -0.04
C TRP A 146 -2.45 -22.35 0.74
N PHE A 147 -3.68 -22.59 1.21
CA PHE A 147 -4.42 -21.61 2.01
C PHE A 147 -3.74 -21.30 3.34
N MET A 148 -3.09 -22.28 3.97
CA MET A 148 -2.40 -22.07 5.25
C MET A 148 -1.23 -21.10 5.18
N PHE A 149 -0.68 -20.82 4.00
CA PHE A 149 0.38 -19.80 3.84
C PHE A 149 -0.17 -18.37 3.88
N LEU A 150 -1.44 -18.14 3.51
CA LEU A 150 -2.03 -16.80 3.45
C LEU A 150 -1.99 -16.06 4.79
N PRO A 151 -2.40 -16.64 5.93
CA PRO A 151 -2.32 -15.95 7.22
C PRO A 151 -0.90 -15.48 7.56
N SER A 152 0.11 -16.29 7.24
CA SER A 152 1.51 -15.95 7.48
C SER A 152 1.97 -14.78 6.63
N VAL A 153 1.63 -14.76 5.35
CA VAL A 153 1.96 -13.66 4.43
C VAL A 153 1.26 -12.37 4.83
N PHE A 154 -0.03 -12.44 5.19
CA PHE A 154 -0.76 -11.27 5.67
C PHE A 154 -0.18 -10.76 6.99
N GLY A 155 0.06 -11.63 7.96
CA GLY A 155 0.65 -11.26 9.25
C GLY A 155 2.02 -10.60 9.09
N PHE A 156 2.87 -11.19 8.26
CA PHE A 156 4.18 -10.60 7.94
C PHE A 156 4.05 -9.24 7.27
N ALA A 157 3.27 -9.13 6.20
CA ALA A 157 3.13 -7.88 5.45
C ALA A 157 2.53 -6.74 6.28
N ILE A 158 1.56 -7.04 7.14
CA ILE A 158 0.95 -6.08 8.06
C ILE A 158 1.97 -5.59 9.08
N TYR A 159 2.66 -6.52 9.74
CA TYR A 159 3.63 -6.19 10.77
C TYR A 159 4.82 -5.41 10.19
N ASP A 160 5.41 -5.91 9.12
CA ASP A 160 6.60 -5.32 8.52
C ASP A 160 6.31 -3.90 7.98
N SER A 161 5.19 -3.71 7.26
CA SER A 161 4.81 -2.38 6.77
C SER A 161 4.54 -1.37 7.89
N TYR A 162 3.96 -1.81 9.00
CA TYR A 162 3.73 -0.97 10.17
C TYR A 162 5.04 -0.53 10.83
N ILE A 163 5.93 -1.50 11.11
CA ILE A 163 7.23 -1.23 11.74
C ILE A 163 8.09 -0.34 10.87
N ASP A 164 8.10 -0.58 9.56
CA ASP A 164 8.82 0.25 8.59
C ASP A 164 8.43 1.73 8.69
N VAL A 165 7.14 2.02 8.76
CA VAL A 165 6.66 3.41 8.91
C VAL A 165 7.08 4.01 10.26
N VAL A 166 7.00 3.22 11.34
CA VAL A 166 7.43 3.67 12.68
C VAL A 166 8.92 4.00 12.69
N GLU A 167 9.75 3.15 12.07
CA GLU A 167 11.20 3.37 11.99
C GLU A 167 11.55 4.57 11.12
N ASN A 168 10.92 4.72 9.96
CA ASN A 168 11.08 5.88 9.09
C ASN A 168 10.69 7.18 9.80
N ASN A 169 9.59 7.17 10.57
CA ASN A 169 9.18 8.32 11.36
C ASN A 169 10.20 8.70 12.44
N LYS A 170 10.81 7.71 13.10
CA LYS A 170 11.90 7.95 14.06
C LYS A 170 13.14 8.56 13.39
N LEU A 171 13.48 8.04 12.21
CA LEU A 171 14.60 8.56 11.41
C LEU A 171 14.33 10.00 10.97
N TYR A 172 13.15 10.28 10.44
CA TYR A 172 12.70 11.63 10.08
C TYR A 172 12.85 12.62 11.25
N GLN A 173 12.35 12.25 12.43
CA GLN A 173 12.46 13.08 13.62
C GLN A 173 13.92 13.33 14.04
N ARG A 174 14.81 12.35 13.87
CA ARG A 174 16.25 12.53 14.18
C ARG A 174 16.89 13.51 13.22
N VAL A 175 16.65 13.37 11.92
CA VAL A 175 17.17 14.25 10.88
C VAL A 175 16.64 15.67 11.07
N GLN A 176 15.35 15.82 11.31
CA GLN A 176 14.72 17.12 11.57
C GLN A 176 15.31 17.81 12.81
N ARG A 177 15.48 17.08 13.92
CA ARG A 177 16.11 17.63 15.14
C ARG A 177 17.55 18.08 14.89
N LYS A 178 18.30 17.31 14.11
CA LYS A 178 19.68 17.66 13.75
C LYS A 178 19.70 18.94 12.95
N TYR A 179 18.88 19.03 11.91
CA TYR A 179 18.77 20.21 11.06
C TYR A 179 18.37 21.47 11.84
N LEU A 180 17.35 21.37 12.70
CA LEU A 180 16.90 22.50 13.54
C LEU A 180 17.99 22.95 14.51
N ARG A 181 18.75 22.02 15.08
CA ARG A 181 19.86 22.32 15.96
C ARG A 181 20.98 23.07 15.24
N GLU A 182 21.33 22.65 14.03
CA GLU A 182 22.44 23.22 13.27
C GLU A 182 22.12 24.60 12.67
N ASN A 183 20.88 24.82 12.27
CA ASN A 183 20.49 26.04 11.54
C ASN A 183 19.78 27.09 12.39
N TYR A 184 19.05 26.68 13.44
CA TYR A 184 18.19 27.60 14.20
C TYR A 184 18.50 27.68 15.70
N GLN A 185 19.35 26.81 16.23
CA GLN A 185 19.69 26.83 17.65
C GLN A 185 20.94 27.68 17.90
N SER A 186 20.81 28.76 18.68
CA SER A 186 21.98 29.53 19.07
C SER A 186 22.93 28.74 19.96
N SER A 187 24.23 28.98 19.88
CA SER A 187 25.23 28.31 20.73
C SER A 187 25.04 28.56 22.22
N GLN A 188 24.26 29.56 22.60
CA GLN A 188 23.95 29.93 23.98
C GLN A 188 22.67 29.26 24.51
N PHE A 189 21.93 28.56 23.67
CA PHE A 189 20.69 27.89 24.11
C PHE A 189 21.01 26.64 24.92
N GLN A 190 20.87 26.74 26.24
CA GLN A 190 20.94 25.60 27.15
C GLN A 190 19.54 25.01 27.33
N VAL A 191 19.33 23.77 26.87
CA VAL A 191 18.14 23.02 27.24
C VAL A 191 18.19 22.79 28.74
N LEU A 192 17.20 23.31 29.48
CA LEU A 192 17.02 23.01 30.89
C LEU A 192 16.89 21.48 31.04
N LYS A 193 17.97 20.84 31.51
CA LYS A 193 17.95 19.42 31.89
C LYS A 193 17.04 19.31 33.14
N GLY A 194 15.79 18.87 32.94
CA GLY A 194 15.03 18.54 34.12
C GLY A 194 13.51 18.58 34.08
N GLN A 195 12.84 18.49 32.94
CA GLN A 195 11.42 18.11 33.02
C GLN A 195 11.20 16.79 32.28
N LYS A 196 11.29 15.69 33.05
CA LYS A 196 10.60 14.45 32.66
C LYS A 196 9.11 14.76 32.76
N VAL A 197 8.47 14.99 31.64
CA VAL A 197 7.01 14.96 31.57
C VAL A 197 6.59 13.52 31.92
N LYS A 198 5.88 13.39 33.03
CA LYS A 198 5.23 12.16 33.45
C LYS A 198 4.13 11.75 32.48
#